data_fc659d1e10956ab4b2739c1818695660
#
_entry.id   fc659d1e10956ab4b2739c1818695660
#
_cell.length_a   1.000
_cell.length_b   1.000
_cell.length_c   1.000
_cell.angle_alpha   90.00
_cell.angle_beta   90.00
_cell.angle_gamma   90.00
#
_symmetry.space_group_name_H-M   'P 1'
#
loop_
_entity.id
_entity.type
_entity.pdbx_description
1 polymer ?
#
loop_
_entity_poly.entity_id
_entity_poly.type
_entity_poly.pdbx_seq_one_letter_code
_entity_poly.pdbx_strand_id
1 'polypeptide(L)'
;MLRRTLAILLCVAFSCALVSPARAEVYDRLQQQHFGDIAPGSYQAGDNVRFSLDRYQNEFAMRFAGQPEIYVLYADYGSLGGRVLKYDSGAIAIQVAGWGGMTLYTDDQPQGLPAVRTGDSSIPGLGQITLAQVQSAADDEAAHLAYVRGVHVTFSADWNALAGDSGMRTLTFDAMENAARGIDRFTANPAARAAFTQKISVVHMTTSPKPMIQMQGKTLLVTFTPNRGYFGRASSRAIAYALGKLLGVPVPN
;
A
#
# COMPACT_ATOMS: atom_id res chain seq x y z
N MET A 1 15.78 -74.44 -20.95
CA MET A 1 14.97 -73.41 -21.64
C MET A 1 14.46 -72.37 -20.68
N LEU A 2 15.30 -71.67 -19.91
CA LEU A 2 14.85 -70.70 -18.87
C LEU A 2 15.79 -69.50 -18.74
N ARG A 3 16.35 -68.98 -19.80
CA ARG A 3 17.26 -67.85 -19.78
C ARG A 3 17.03 -66.78 -20.85
N ARG A 4 15.91 -66.84 -21.61
CA ARG A 4 15.60 -65.85 -22.68
C ARG A 4 14.35 -64.98 -22.45
N THR A 5 13.65 -65.14 -21.33
CA THR A 5 12.43 -64.36 -21.02
C THR A 5 12.62 -63.24 -20.02
N LEU A 6 13.85 -63.02 -19.49
CA LEU A 6 14.11 -61.98 -18.48
C LEU A 6 14.71 -60.67 -19.05
N ALA A 7 15.01 -60.61 -20.35
CA ALA A 7 15.65 -59.44 -20.95
C ALA A 7 14.65 -58.47 -21.63
N ILE A 8 13.35 -58.82 -21.73
CA ILE A 8 12.35 -57.96 -22.41
C ILE A 8 11.51 -57.14 -21.43
N LEU A 9 11.54 -57.45 -20.14
CA LEU A 9 10.73 -56.71 -19.13
C LEU A 9 11.46 -55.50 -18.51
N LEU A 10 12.71 -55.24 -18.85
CA LEU A 10 13.51 -54.12 -18.28
C LEU A 10 13.57 -52.86 -19.18
N CYS A 11 13.07 -52.92 -20.41
CA CYS A 11 13.09 -51.80 -21.33
C CYS A 11 11.79 -50.97 -21.37
N VAL A 12 10.72 -51.35 -20.68
CA VAL A 12 9.45 -50.58 -20.68
C VAL A 12 9.29 -49.63 -19.48
N ALA A 13 10.16 -49.74 -18.46
CA ALA A 13 10.03 -48.95 -17.23
C ALA A 13 10.80 -47.59 -17.27
N PHE A 14 11.46 -47.22 -18.36
CA PHE A 14 12.33 -46.02 -18.40
C PHE A 14 11.86 -44.90 -19.37
N SER A 15 10.63 -44.95 -19.85
CA SER A 15 10.13 -43.97 -20.80
C SER A 15 9.05 -43.00 -20.27
N CYS A 16 8.86 -42.91 -18.95
CA CYS A 16 7.85 -42.04 -18.35
C CYS A 16 8.41 -40.97 -17.39
N ALA A 17 9.60 -40.45 -17.60
CA ALA A 17 10.18 -39.43 -16.71
C ALA A 17 10.89 -38.31 -17.49
N LEU A 18 10.26 -37.74 -18.51
CA LEU A 18 10.67 -36.46 -19.12
C LEU A 18 9.43 -35.66 -19.46
N VAL A 19 8.58 -35.40 -18.48
CA VAL A 19 7.61 -34.29 -18.59
C VAL A 19 8.37 -33.03 -18.16
N SER A 20 8.79 -32.31 -19.17
CA SER A 20 9.67 -31.15 -19.12
C SER A 20 9.15 -30.03 -18.21
N PRO A 21 9.99 -29.39 -17.39
CA PRO A 21 9.70 -28.11 -16.75
C PRO A 21 9.54 -26.94 -17.75
N ALA A 22 9.82 -27.18 -19.04
CA ALA A 22 9.76 -26.17 -20.09
C ALA A 22 8.37 -25.53 -20.31
N ARG A 23 7.28 -26.20 -19.94
CA ARG A 23 5.95 -25.61 -20.10
C ARG A 23 5.60 -24.54 -19.06
N ALA A 24 6.10 -24.68 -17.83
CA ALA A 24 5.89 -23.67 -16.80
C ALA A 24 6.70 -22.39 -17.10
N GLU A 25 7.95 -22.52 -17.53
CA GLU A 25 8.79 -21.37 -17.93
C GLU A 25 8.25 -20.63 -19.16
N VAL A 26 7.68 -21.32 -20.12
CA VAL A 26 7.09 -20.67 -21.30
C VAL A 26 5.80 -19.93 -20.93
N TYR A 27 4.98 -20.48 -20.04
CA TYR A 27 3.79 -19.79 -19.53
C TYR A 27 4.16 -18.58 -18.68
N ASP A 28 5.16 -18.68 -17.82
CA ASP A 28 5.67 -17.53 -17.04
C ASP A 28 6.30 -16.46 -17.94
N ARG A 29 7.07 -16.84 -18.95
CA ARG A 29 7.62 -15.89 -19.94
C ARG A 29 6.54 -15.25 -20.81
N LEU A 30 5.51 -15.98 -21.22
CA LEU A 30 4.39 -15.43 -21.98
C LEU A 30 3.50 -14.53 -21.11
N GLN A 31 3.33 -14.85 -19.83
CA GLN A 31 2.66 -13.95 -18.88
C GLN A 31 3.51 -12.70 -18.58
N GLN A 32 4.83 -12.83 -18.51
CA GLN A 32 5.75 -11.70 -18.36
C GLN A 32 5.82 -10.81 -19.61
N GLN A 33 5.69 -11.38 -20.81
CA GLN A 33 5.70 -10.64 -22.08
C GLN A 33 4.35 -10.00 -22.44
N HIS A 34 3.23 -10.50 -21.92
CA HIS A 34 1.88 -9.99 -22.24
C HIS A 34 1.40 -8.87 -21.31
N PHE A 35 2.05 -8.67 -20.17
CA PHE A 35 1.75 -7.55 -19.29
C PHE A 35 3.01 -6.73 -19.20
N GLY A 36 3.02 -5.53 -19.78
CA GLY A 36 4.15 -4.61 -19.69
C GLY A 36 4.75 -4.66 -18.29
N ASP A 37 5.95 -5.22 -18.18
CA ASP A 37 6.55 -5.54 -16.89
C ASP A 37 6.91 -4.22 -16.24
N ILE A 38 6.18 -3.87 -15.16
CA ILE A 38 6.46 -2.67 -14.40
C ILE A 38 7.75 -2.94 -13.63
N ALA A 39 8.88 -2.45 -14.13
CA ALA A 39 10.17 -2.66 -13.51
C ALA A 39 10.27 -1.87 -12.20
N PRO A 40 10.76 -2.45 -11.11
CA PRO A 40 11.15 -1.69 -9.92
C PRO A 40 12.22 -0.65 -10.26
N GLY A 41 12.24 0.46 -9.51
CA GLY A 41 13.26 1.49 -9.67
C GLY A 41 12.78 2.90 -9.34
N SER A 42 13.63 3.86 -9.66
CA SER A 42 13.31 5.29 -9.60
C SER A 42 12.67 5.72 -10.90
N TYR A 43 11.69 6.60 -10.76
CA TYR A 43 10.93 7.17 -11.86
C TYR A 43 10.85 8.68 -11.76
N GLN A 44 10.75 9.34 -12.90
CA GLN A 44 10.42 10.74 -13.02
C GLN A 44 9.13 10.87 -13.84
N ALA A 45 8.16 11.63 -13.32
CA ALA A 45 6.93 11.99 -14.01
C ALA A 45 6.89 13.50 -14.24
N GLY A 46 6.74 13.90 -15.51
CA GLY A 46 6.94 15.29 -15.88
C GLY A 46 8.31 15.81 -15.44
N ASP A 47 8.40 17.13 -15.17
CA ASP A 47 9.68 17.76 -14.84
C ASP A 47 10.05 17.64 -13.35
N ASN A 48 9.08 17.56 -12.45
CA ASN A 48 9.31 17.79 -11.02
C ASN A 48 8.90 16.63 -10.10
N VAL A 49 8.14 15.65 -10.56
CA VAL A 49 7.66 14.57 -9.70
C VAL A 49 8.60 13.38 -9.82
N ARG A 50 9.22 13.00 -8.70
CA ARG A 50 10.06 11.80 -8.61
C ARG A 50 9.45 10.82 -7.62
N PHE A 51 9.51 9.54 -7.95
CA PHE A 51 9.04 8.48 -7.08
C PHE A 51 9.84 7.20 -7.27
N SER A 52 9.86 6.36 -6.24
CA SER A 52 10.38 5.00 -6.30
C SER A 52 9.21 4.03 -6.34
N LEU A 53 9.35 3.00 -7.15
CA LEU A 53 8.42 1.89 -7.26
C LEU A 53 9.20 0.60 -7.04
N ASP A 54 8.68 -0.28 -6.18
CA ASP A 54 9.33 -1.55 -5.88
C ASP A 54 8.29 -2.67 -5.81
N ARG A 55 8.73 -3.90 -5.97
CA ARG A 55 7.90 -5.07 -5.69
C ARG A 55 7.71 -5.23 -4.19
N TYR A 56 6.48 -5.41 -3.79
CA TYR A 56 6.12 -5.68 -2.41
C TYR A 56 5.11 -6.82 -2.33
N GLN A 57 5.59 -8.01 -1.97
CA GLN A 57 4.82 -9.25 -2.07
C GLN A 57 4.27 -9.45 -3.50
N ASN A 58 2.94 -9.54 -3.66
CA ASN A 58 2.29 -9.72 -4.96
C ASN A 58 1.90 -8.40 -5.65
N GLU A 59 2.20 -7.26 -5.01
CA GLU A 59 1.80 -5.93 -5.44
C GLU A 59 3.01 -4.99 -5.53
N PHE A 60 2.79 -3.69 -5.51
CA PHE A 60 3.85 -2.70 -5.57
C PHE A 60 3.84 -1.80 -4.35
N ALA A 61 5.01 -1.40 -3.89
CA ALA A 61 5.18 -0.28 -2.99
C ALA A 61 5.63 0.95 -3.77
N MET A 62 5.10 2.11 -3.44
CA MET A 62 5.46 3.39 -4.06
C MET A 62 5.77 4.43 -2.99
N ARG A 63 6.82 5.22 -3.23
CA ARG A 63 7.20 6.34 -2.38
C ARG A 63 7.55 7.55 -3.22
N PHE A 64 6.95 8.69 -2.95
CA PHE A 64 7.38 9.95 -3.54
C PHE A 64 8.68 10.47 -2.92
N ALA A 65 9.53 11.07 -3.74
CA ALA A 65 10.77 11.67 -3.25
C ALA A 65 10.45 12.80 -2.24
N GLY A 66 11.14 12.79 -1.12
CA GLY A 66 10.93 13.77 -0.04
C GLY A 66 9.69 13.51 0.82
N GLN A 67 8.90 12.47 0.54
CA GLN A 67 7.76 12.10 1.38
C GLN A 67 8.06 10.82 2.17
N PRO A 68 7.68 10.75 3.44
CA PRO A 68 7.91 9.56 4.26
C PRO A 68 6.93 8.43 3.96
N GLU A 69 5.71 8.73 3.52
CA GLU A 69 4.66 7.74 3.32
C GLU A 69 4.98 6.78 2.17
N ILE A 70 4.78 5.50 2.44
CA ILE A 70 4.88 4.43 1.45
C ILE A 70 3.48 3.91 1.16
N TYR A 71 3.08 3.98 -0.09
CA TYR A 71 1.79 3.48 -0.57
C TYR A 71 1.93 2.05 -1.06
N VAL A 72 0.98 1.19 -0.70
CA VAL A 72 0.81 -0.10 -1.35
C VAL A 72 -0.16 0.07 -2.49
N LEU A 73 0.26 -0.32 -3.69
CA LEU A 73 -0.52 -0.22 -4.91
C LEU A 73 -0.95 -1.61 -5.35
N TYR A 74 -2.22 -1.74 -5.64
CA TYR A 74 -2.87 -2.97 -6.06
C TYR A 74 -2.98 -3.02 -7.59
N ALA A 75 -2.43 -4.07 -8.19
CA ALA A 75 -2.46 -4.25 -9.62
C ALA A 75 -3.85 -4.70 -10.09
N ASP A 76 -4.33 -4.08 -11.17
CA ASP A 76 -5.57 -4.43 -11.84
C ASP A 76 -5.36 -4.40 -13.36
N TYR A 77 -6.27 -5.01 -14.10
CA TYR A 77 -6.22 -4.99 -15.56
C TYR A 77 -6.66 -3.63 -16.08
N GLY A 78 -5.87 -3.09 -16.99
CA GLY A 78 -6.20 -1.89 -17.73
C GLY A 78 -6.81 -2.22 -19.11
N SER A 79 -7.24 -1.20 -19.84
CA SER A 79 -7.72 -1.35 -21.21
C SER A 79 -6.58 -1.77 -22.16
N LEU A 80 -6.93 -2.49 -23.22
CA LEU A 80 -6.01 -2.85 -24.32
C LEU A 80 -4.71 -3.55 -23.86
N GLY A 81 -4.82 -4.45 -22.88
CA GLY A 81 -3.68 -5.21 -22.37
C GLY A 81 -2.75 -4.42 -21.44
N GLY A 82 -3.16 -3.23 -21.04
CA GLY A 82 -2.42 -2.44 -20.05
C GLY A 82 -2.65 -2.89 -18.61
N ARG A 83 -1.96 -2.23 -17.68
CA ARG A 83 -2.14 -2.39 -16.22
C ARG A 83 -2.48 -1.08 -15.55
N VAL A 84 -3.24 -1.18 -14.48
CA VAL A 84 -3.54 -0.05 -13.61
C VAL A 84 -3.09 -0.41 -12.19
N LEU A 85 -2.29 0.44 -11.58
CA LEU A 85 -1.96 0.35 -10.15
C LEU A 85 -2.84 1.34 -9.40
N LYS A 86 -3.60 0.83 -8.44
CA LYS A 86 -4.55 1.62 -7.62
C LYS A 86 -4.07 1.73 -6.19
N TYR A 87 -4.28 2.88 -5.58
CA TYR A 87 -4.19 3.03 -4.13
C TYR A 87 -5.26 2.17 -3.42
N ASP A 88 -5.09 1.95 -2.15
CA ASP A 88 -6.08 1.30 -1.27
C ASP A 88 -7.40 2.09 -1.10
N SER A 89 -7.42 3.37 -1.48
CA SER A 89 -8.64 4.18 -1.64
C SER A 89 -9.45 3.80 -2.90
N GLY A 90 -8.87 3.06 -3.83
CA GLY A 90 -9.42 2.73 -5.14
C GLY A 90 -9.06 3.71 -6.26
N ALA A 91 -8.45 4.86 -5.93
CA ALA A 91 -8.00 5.83 -6.93
C ALA A 91 -6.82 5.27 -7.75
N ILE A 92 -6.75 5.62 -9.03
CA ILE A 92 -5.64 5.23 -9.90
C ILE A 92 -4.39 6.01 -9.49
N ALA A 93 -3.29 5.30 -9.27
CA ALA A 93 -1.98 5.88 -9.05
C ALA A 93 -1.15 5.89 -10.34
N ILE A 94 -1.10 4.75 -11.02
CA ILE A 94 -0.28 4.56 -12.21
C ILE A 94 -1.10 3.78 -13.25
N GLN A 95 -1.02 4.20 -14.49
CA GLN A 95 -1.50 3.44 -15.64
C GLN A 95 -0.32 3.10 -16.54
N VAL A 96 -0.23 1.84 -16.93
CA VAL A 96 0.76 1.36 -17.90
C VAL A 96 0.01 0.84 -19.13
N ALA A 97 0.29 1.44 -20.26
CA ALA A 97 -0.31 1.03 -21.53
C ALA A 97 0.31 -0.30 -22.00
N GLY A 98 -0.45 -1.12 -22.75
CA GLY A 98 0.04 -2.39 -23.27
C GLY A 98 1.28 -2.27 -24.18
N TRP A 99 1.53 -1.09 -24.74
CA TRP A 99 2.72 -0.78 -25.54
C TRP A 99 3.88 -0.15 -24.76
N GLY A 100 3.79 -0.06 -23.40
CA GLY A 100 4.89 0.30 -22.50
C GLY A 100 4.92 1.74 -21.99
N GLY A 101 4.00 2.62 -22.37
CA GLY A 101 3.91 3.99 -21.79
C GLY A 101 3.37 3.96 -20.36
N MET A 102 3.97 4.72 -19.45
CA MET A 102 3.53 4.86 -18.06
C MET A 102 3.02 6.27 -17.80
N THR A 103 1.90 6.38 -17.07
CA THR A 103 1.31 7.65 -16.63
C THR A 103 1.08 7.59 -15.12
N LEU A 104 1.60 8.58 -14.40
CA LEU A 104 1.37 8.79 -12.96
C LEU A 104 0.22 9.78 -12.78
N TYR A 105 -0.69 9.47 -11.86
CA TYR A 105 -1.78 10.36 -11.44
C TYR A 105 -1.57 10.79 -9.98
N THR A 106 -1.67 12.09 -9.73
CA THR A 106 -1.59 12.70 -8.40
C THR A 106 -2.78 13.63 -8.18
N ASP A 107 -3.00 14.08 -6.94
CA ASP A 107 -4.07 15.03 -6.63
C ASP A 107 -3.90 16.34 -7.38
N ASP A 108 -2.65 16.80 -7.51
CA ASP A 108 -2.32 18.04 -8.22
C ASP A 108 -2.31 17.86 -9.73
N GLN A 109 -2.25 16.64 -10.23
CA GLN A 109 -2.18 16.31 -11.66
C GLN A 109 -3.17 15.18 -12.00
N PRO A 110 -4.47 15.44 -11.92
CA PRO A 110 -5.50 14.43 -12.18
C PRO A 110 -5.59 14.01 -13.65
N GLN A 111 -5.02 14.79 -14.57
CA GLN A 111 -4.91 14.43 -16.00
C GLN A 111 -3.76 13.44 -16.27
N GLY A 112 -2.90 13.22 -15.28
CA GLY A 112 -1.75 12.34 -15.38
C GLY A 112 -0.50 12.98 -15.97
N LEU A 113 0.65 12.50 -15.53
CA LEU A 113 1.97 12.89 -16.01
C LEU A 113 2.64 11.67 -16.66
N PRO A 114 3.18 11.80 -17.88
CA PRO A 114 4.00 10.76 -18.45
C PRO A 114 5.21 10.49 -17.55
N ALA A 115 5.48 9.22 -17.26
CA ALA A 115 6.55 8.81 -16.36
C ALA A 115 7.56 7.91 -17.07
N VAL A 116 8.83 8.12 -16.77
CA VAL A 116 9.95 7.33 -17.29
C VAL A 116 10.81 6.81 -16.15
N ARG A 117 11.34 5.61 -16.30
CA ARG A 117 12.28 5.02 -15.35
C ARG A 117 13.64 5.71 -15.50
N THR A 118 14.24 6.12 -14.38
CA THR A 118 15.49 6.86 -14.35
C THR A 118 16.66 6.07 -13.75
N GLY A 119 16.39 4.96 -13.07
CA GLY A 119 17.42 4.15 -12.44
C GLY A 119 16.89 3.10 -11.50
N ASP A 120 17.78 2.46 -10.77
CA ASP A 120 17.45 1.49 -9.73
C ASP A 120 17.13 2.20 -8.42
N SER A 121 16.22 1.62 -7.64
CA SER A 121 15.83 2.09 -6.32
C SER A 121 15.17 0.96 -5.56
N SER A 122 15.22 1.03 -4.25
CA SER A 122 14.47 0.15 -3.36
C SER A 122 13.73 0.97 -2.33
N ILE A 123 12.60 0.45 -1.87
CA ILE A 123 11.81 1.04 -0.78
C ILE A 123 12.22 0.35 0.52
N PRO A 124 12.62 1.10 1.56
CA PRO A 124 13.01 0.50 2.83
C PRO A 124 11.83 -0.22 3.47
N GLY A 125 12.12 -1.30 4.19
CA GLY A 125 11.14 -1.92 5.08
C GLY A 125 10.79 -1.04 6.27
N LEU A 126 9.74 -1.42 6.99
CA LEU A 126 9.38 -0.78 8.26
C LEU A 126 10.53 -0.90 9.27
N GLY A 127 10.97 0.23 9.81
CA GLY A 127 12.03 0.30 10.84
C GLY A 127 11.55 -0.22 12.20
N GLN A 128 12.49 -0.41 13.13
CA GLN A 128 12.13 -0.72 14.52
C GLN A 128 11.82 0.56 15.30
N ILE A 129 10.70 0.57 16.02
CA ILE A 129 10.21 1.70 16.79
C ILE A 129 10.07 1.31 18.25
N THR A 130 10.50 2.18 19.16
CA THR A 130 10.31 2.03 20.61
C THR A 130 8.91 2.46 21.03
N LEU A 131 8.45 2.01 22.20
CA LEU A 131 7.15 2.44 22.74
C LEU A 131 7.12 3.96 22.97
N ALA A 132 8.21 4.53 23.48
CA ALA A 132 8.31 5.97 23.71
C ALA A 132 8.15 6.77 22.39
N GLN A 133 8.70 6.27 21.28
CA GLN A 133 8.54 6.93 19.98
C GLN A 133 7.09 6.87 19.48
N VAL A 134 6.37 5.77 19.71
CA VAL A 134 4.94 5.69 19.34
C VAL A 134 4.10 6.65 20.18
N GLN A 135 4.40 6.75 21.49
CA GLN A 135 3.72 7.69 22.39
C GLN A 135 4.02 9.14 22.01
N SER A 136 5.28 9.46 21.72
CA SER A 136 5.66 10.81 21.25
C SER A 136 4.96 11.16 19.95
N ALA A 137 4.88 10.22 18.98
CA ALA A 137 4.18 10.45 17.74
C ALA A 137 2.68 10.75 17.95
N ALA A 138 2.04 10.12 18.94
CA ALA A 138 0.64 10.41 19.28
C ALA A 138 0.44 11.87 19.68
N ASP A 139 1.34 12.41 20.51
CA ASP A 139 1.31 13.79 20.98
C ASP A 139 1.72 14.77 19.87
N ASP A 140 2.76 14.44 19.11
CA ASP A 140 3.28 15.26 18.01
C ASP A 140 2.27 15.43 16.89
N GLU A 141 1.60 14.34 16.48
CA GLU A 141 0.58 14.38 15.44
C GLU A 141 -0.69 15.11 15.88
N ALA A 142 -1.09 14.99 17.13
CA ALA A 142 -2.17 15.77 17.70
C ALA A 142 -1.84 17.27 17.70
N ALA A 143 -0.62 17.64 18.12
CA ALA A 143 -0.16 19.02 18.11
C ALA A 143 -0.04 19.58 16.68
N HIS A 144 0.44 18.78 15.73
CA HIS A 144 0.51 19.14 14.32
C HIS A 144 -0.87 19.48 13.75
N LEU A 145 -1.86 18.62 13.93
CA LEU A 145 -3.23 18.85 13.45
C LEU A 145 -3.87 20.08 14.10
N ALA A 146 -3.62 20.30 15.39
CA ALA A 146 -4.08 21.50 16.09
C ALA A 146 -3.45 22.78 15.49
N TYR A 147 -2.15 22.75 15.21
CA TYR A 147 -1.43 23.89 14.65
C TYR A 147 -1.81 24.19 13.20
N VAL A 148 -1.82 23.18 12.31
CA VAL A 148 -2.02 23.41 10.85
C VAL A 148 -3.49 23.56 10.48
N ARG A 149 -4.40 22.90 11.21
CA ARG A 149 -5.83 22.82 10.87
C ARG A 149 -6.77 23.37 11.94
N GLY A 150 -6.29 23.65 13.14
CA GLY A 150 -7.16 23.98 14.26
C GLY A 150 -8.02 22.78 14.71
N VAL A 151 -7.55 21.57 14.46
CA VAL A 151 -8.27 20.32 14.77
C VAL A 151 -7.67 19.73 16.04
N HIS A 152 -8.46 19.69 17.11
CA HIS A 152 -8.03 19.16 18.41
C HIS A 152 -8.54 17.72 18.56
N VAL A 153 -7.62 16.77 18.51
CA VAL A 153 -7.87 15.34 18.72
C VAL A 153 -6.82 14.74 19.64
N THR A 154 -7.15 13.62 20.25
CA THR A 154 -6.19 12.80 20.99
C THR A 154 -5.97 11.51 20.23
N PHE A 155 -4.71 11.16 19.96
CA PHE A 155 -4.35 9.83 19.48
C PHE A 155 -4.16 8.88 20.65
N SER A 156 -4.66 7.67 20.53
CA SER A 156 -4.55 6.63 21.57
C SER A 156 -4.37 5.24 20.95
N ALA A 157 -3.82 4.32 21.73
CA ALA A 157 -3.65 2.92 21.37
C ALA A 157 -3.65 2.06 22.63
N ASP A 158 -3.67 0.72 22.48
CA ASP A 158 -3.43 -0.19 23.60
C ASP A 158 -1.92 -0.23 23.93
N TRP A 159 -1.48 0.72 24.73
CA TRP A 159 -0.07 0.89 25.11
C TRP A 159 0.51 -0.34 25.80
N ASN A 160 -0.29 -1.10 26.55
CA ASN A 160 0.16 -2.31 27.25
C ASN A 160 0.47 -3.44 26.24
N ALA A 161 -0.40 -3.63 25.25
CA ALA A 161 -0.15 -4.59 24.18
C ALA A 161 1.08 -4.21 23.35
N LEU A 162 1.27 -2.91 23.07
CA LEU A 162 2.43 -2.41 22.32
C LEU A 162 3.75 -2.58 23.08
N ALA A 163 3.75 -2.57 24.41
CA ALA A 163 4.98 -2.71 25.20
C ALA A 163 5.70 -4.04 24.94
N GLY A 164 4.93 -5.12 24.69
CA GLY A 164 5.46 -6.47 24.49
C GLY A 164 5.83 -6.84 23.03
N ASP A 165 5.40 -6.05 22.01
CA ASP A 165 5.52 -6.43 20.62
C ASP A 165 6.13 -5.31 19.75
N SER A 166 7.35 -5.55 19.27
CA SER A 166 8.07 -4.59 18.42
C SER A 166 7.45 -4.42 17.04
N GLY A 167 6.91 -5.50 16.46
CA GLY A 167 6.23 -5.45 15.16
C GLY A 167 4.93 -4.63 15.24
N MET A 168 4.16 -4.81 16.30
CA MET A 168 2.97 -4.01 16.58
C MET A 168 3.33 -2.53 16.77
N ARG A 169 4.40 -2.21 17.53
CA ARG A 169 4.83 -0.81 17.69
C ARG A 169 5.14 -0.13 16.38
N THR A 170 5.94 -0.79 15.55
CA THR A 170 6.33 -0.26 14.24
C THR A 170 5.13 -0.01 13.34
N LEU A 171 4.20 -0.96 13.29
CA LEU A 171 3.01 -0.82 12.44
C LEU A 171 2.03 0.21 13.01
N THR A 172 1.88 0.30 14.33
CA THR A 172 1.06 1.33 14.98
C THR A 172 1.59 2.72 14.70
N PHE A 173 2.91 2.90 14.78
CA PHE A 173 3.58 4.17 14.45
C PHE A 173 3.25 4.61 13.01
N ASP A 174 3.52 3.76 12.02
CA ASP A 174 3.27 4.06 10.61
C ASP A 174 1.77 4.28 10.32
N ALA A 175 0.89 3.49 10.95
CA ALA A 175 -0.56 3.66 10.83
C ALA A 175 -1.05 4.98 11.47
N MET A 176 -0.46 5.40 12.58
CA MET A 176 -0.78 6.65 13.27
C MET A 176 -0.37 7.86 12.44
N GLU A 177 0.85 7.87 11.92
CA GLU A 177 1.30 8.91 10.99
C GLU A 177 0.42 9.01 9.75
N ASN A 178 0.01 7.86 9.18
CA ASN A 178 -0.93 7.86 8.05
C ASN A 178 -2.32 8.36 8.44
N ALA A 179 -2.76 8.08 9.68
CA ALA A 179 -4.03 8.60 10.18
C ALA A 179 -3.98 10.13 10.29
N ALA A 180 -2.91 10.68 10.84
CA ALA A 180 -2.72 12.13 10.93
C ALA A 180 -2.66 12.77 9.54
N ARG A 181 -1.87 12.23 8.60
CA ARG A 181 -1.81 12.71 7.21
C ARG A 181 -3.18 12.61 6.51
N GLY A 182 -3.95 11.54 6.74
CA GLY A 182 -5.28 11.37 6.18
C GLY A 182 -6.27 12.39 6.74
N ILE A 183 -6.21 12.68 8.04
CA ILE A 183 -7.00 13.71 8.70
C ILE A 183 -6.60 15.10 8.19
N ASP A 184 -5.30 15.39 8.08
CA ASP A 184 -4.80 16.65 7.53
C ASP A 184 -5.31 16.89 6.11
N ARG A 185 -5.19 15.88 5.24
CA ARG A 185 -5.73 15.89 3.86
C ARG A 185 -7.23 16.16 3.83
N PHE A 186 -8.01 15.46 4.64
CA PHE A 186 -9.45 15.61 4.70
C PHE A 186 -9.86 16.99 5.20
N THR A 187 -9.24 17.46 6.28
CA THR A 187 -9.57 18.73 6.95
C THR A 187 -8.99 19.97 6.27
N ALA A 188 -8.24 19.81 5.19
CA ALA A 188 -7.85 20.91 4.30
C ALA A 188 -9.08 21.63 3.72
N ASN A 189 -10.18 20.90 3.46
CA ASN A 189 -11.46 21.50 3.10
C ASN A 189 -12.17 22.05 4.34
N PRO A 190 -12.62 23.32 4.37
CA PRO A 190 -13.28 23.92 5.54
C PRO A 190 -14.56 23.19 5.99
N ALA A 191 -15.39 22.72 5.05
CA ALA A 191 -16.63 21.99 5.38
C ALA A 191 -16.30 20.62 5.99
N ALA A 192 -15.29 19.92 5.46
CA ALA A 192 -14.80 18.65 6.00
C ALA A 192 -14.21 18.83 7.39
N ARG A 193 -13.45 19.91 7.62
CA ARG A 193 -12.91 20.27 8.93
C ARG A 193 -14.01 20.50 9.97
N ALA A 194 -15.02 21.27 9.63
CA ALA A 194 -16.16 21.53 10.50
C ALA A 194 -16.88 20.21 10.88
N ALA A 195 -17.16 19.36 9.89
CA ALA A 195 -17.78 18.06 10.11
C ALA A 195 -16.93 17.14 10.99
N PHE A 196 -15.59 17.12 10.77
CA PHE A 196 -14.65 16.35 11.57
C PHE A 196 -14.63 16.82 13.03
N THR A 197 -14.40 18.11 13.27
CA THR A 197 -14.31 18.70 14.62
C THR A 197 -15.58 18.51 15.43
N GLN A 198 -16.73 18.52 14.78
CA GLN A 198 -18.02 18.28 15.46
C GLN A 198 -18.19 16.84 15.93
N LYS A 199 -17.67 15.87 15.17
CA LYS A 199 -17.98 14.45 15.35
C LYS A 199 -16.84 13.62 15.93
N ILE A 200 -15.58 14.07 15.83
CA ILE A 200 -14.42 13.27 16.21
C ILE A 200 -13.55 14.06 17.19
N SER A 201 -13.23 13.45 18.33
CA SER A 201 -12.31 13.99 19.33
C SER A 201 -11.19 13.02 19.71
N VAL A 202 -11.32 11.74 19.34
CA VAL A 202 -10.32 10.70 19.62
C VAL A 202 -10.06 9.93 18.34
N VAL A 203 -8.80 9.64 18.07
CA VAL A 203 -8.34 8.69 17.04
C VAL A 203 -7.70 7.52 17.77
N HIS A 204 -8.31 6.36 17.71
CA HIS A 204 -7.86 5.17 18.43
C HIS A 204 -7.31 4.13 17.47
N MET A 205 -6.03 3.77 17.70
CA MET A 205 -5.33 2.74 16.94
C MET A 205 -5.57 1.38 17.60
N THR A 206 -6.10 0.43 16.87
CA THR A 206 -6.36 -0.93 17.39
C THR A 206 -6.16 -1.98 16.30
N THR A 207 -6.11 -3.24 16.69
CA THR A 207 -5.88 -4.35 15.77
C THR A 207 -7.17 -4.92 15.21
N SER A 208 -7.11 -5.42 13.98
CA SER A 208 -8.21 -6.11 13.30
C SER A 208 -7.66 -7.08 12.25
N PRO A 209 -8.42 -8.12 11.85
CA PRO A 209 -8.04 -9.00 10.74
C PRO A 209 -7.86 -8.30 9.39
N LYS A 210 -8.45 -7.11 9.23
CA LYS A 210 -8.30 -6.25 8.03
C LYS A 210 -8.21 -4.79 8.48
N PRO A 211 -7.38 -3.96 7.81
CA PRO A 211 -7.40 -2.51 8.04
C PRO A 211 -8.79 -1.94 7.76
N MET A 212 -9.33 -1.18 8.71
CA MET A 212 -10.64 -0.54 8.59
C MET A 212 -10.62 0.83 9.27
N ILE A 213 -11.49 1.72 8.82
CA ILE A 213 -11.74 3.02 9.44
C ILE A 213 -13.22 3.10 9.78
N GLN A 214 -13.55 3.28 11.06
CA GLN A 214 -14.91 3.25 11.57
C GLN A 214 -15.13 4.34 12.61
N MET A 215 -16.40 4.68 12.85
CA MET A 215 -16.80 5.59 13.92
C MET A 215 -17.47 4.84 15.06
N GLN A 216 -17.06 5.13 16.29
CA GLN A 216 -17.72 4.69 17.51
C GLN A 216 -17.94 5.90 18.44
N GLY A 217 -19.14 6.45 18.43
CA GLY A 217 -19.40 7.71 19.10
C GLY A 217 -18.54 8.84 18.53
N LYS A 218 -17.71 9.45 19.36
CA LYS A 218 -16.73 10.49 18.95
C LYS A 218 -15.32 9.95 18.69
N THR A 219 -15.16 8.64 18.65
CA THR A 219 -13.88 7.99 18.39
C THR A 219 -13.82 7.50 16.95
N LEU A 220 -12.80 7.91 16.23
CA LEU A 220 -12.40 7.32 14.96
C LEU A 220 -11.51 6.11 15.27
N LEU A 221 -12.00 4.91 14.99
CA LEU A 221 -11.22 3.68 15.09
C LEU A 221 -10.47 3.49 13.78
N VAL A 222 -9.14 3.51 13.85
CA VAL A 222 -8.25 3.18 12.75
C VAL A 222 -7.61 1.84 13.08
N THR A 223 -8.01 0.81 12.34
CA THR A 223 -7.52 -0.53 12.64
C THR A 223 -6.38 -0.92 11.71
N PHE A 224 -5.48 -1.73 12.23
CA PHE A 224 -4.37 -2.31 11.49
C PHE A 224 -4.26 -3.81 11.75
N THR A 225 -3.64 -4.53 10.82
CA THR A 225 -3.44 -5.98 10.89
C THR A 225 -1.98 -6.28 11.21
N PRO A 226 -1.65 -6.84 12.39
CA PRO A 226 -0.29 -7.17 12.75
C PRO A 226 0.37 -8.11 11.73
N ASN A 227 1.70 -8.05 11.62
CA ASN A 227 2.53 -8.95 10.80
C ASN A 227 2.25 -8.91 9.28
N ARG A 228 1.58 -7.88 8.79
CA ARG A 228 1.28 -7.70 7.36
C ARG A 228 2.12 -6.60 6.69
N GLY A 229 3.08 -6.01 7.41
CA GLY A 229 3.89 -4.91 6.89
C GLY A 229 3.02 -3.77 6.38
N TYR A 230 3.39 -3.16 5.26
CA TYR A 230 2.63 -2.04 4.68
C TYR A 230 1.18 -2.39 4.28
N PHE A 231 0.85 -3.65 4.01
CA PHE A 231 -0.54 -4.11 3.80
C PHE A 231 -1.37 -4.12 5.09
N GLY A 232 -0.71 -4.08 6.24
CA GLY A 232 -1.37 -4.15 7.53
C GLY A 232 -2.02 -2.84 7.97
N ARG A 233 -1.89 -1.75 7.22
CA ARG A 233 -2.47 -0.46 7.60
C ARG A 233 -3.03 0.28 6.40
N ALA A 234 -3.97 1.19 6.64
CA ALA A 234 -4.51 2.07 5.62
C ALA A 234 -3.53 3.20 5.27
N SER A 235 -3.53 3.64 4.03
CA SER A 235 -2.83 4.86 3.62
C SER A 235 -3.58 6.12 4.05
N SER A 236 -2.89 7.26 4.02
CA SER A 236 -3.53 8.57 4.24
C SER A 236 -4.68 8.84 3.27
N ARG A 237 -4.57 8.34 2.03
CA ARG A 237 -5.63 8.45 1.01
C ARG A 237 -6.87 7.64 1.40
N ALA A 238 -6.70 6.39 1.81
CA ALA A 238 -7.82 5.55 2.24
C ALA A 238 -8.52 6.13 3.47
N ILE A 239 -7.75 6.70 4.41
CA ILE A 239 -8.28 7.35 5.61
C ILE A 239 -9.09 8.59 5.23
N ALA A 240 -8.56 9.49 4.40
CA ALA A 240 -9.28 10.67 3.94
C ALA A 240 -10.58 10.29 3.21
N TYR A 241 -10.51 9.29 2.33
CA TYR A 241 -11.68 8.78 1.60
C TYR A 241 -12.74 8.18 2.53
N ALA A 242 -12.31 7.38 3.51
CA ALA A 242 -13.20 6.81 4.52
C ALA A 242 -13.88 7.89 5.37
N LEU A 243 -13.13 8.92 5.79
CA LEU A 243 -13.68 10.07 6.50
C LEU A 243 -14.74 10.79 5.67
N GLY A 244 -14.51 10.98 4.37
CA GLY A 244 -15.51 11.54 3.46
C GLY A 244 -16.83 10.77 3.48
N LYS A 245 -16.76 9.44 3.40
CA LYS A 245 -17.94 8.58 3.48
C LYS A 245 -18.63 8.61 4.85
N LEU A 246 -17.83 8.51 5.94
CA LEU A 246 -18.35 8.46 7.31
C LEU A 246 -19.02 9.79 7.71
N LEU A 247 -18.50 10.90 7.24
CA LEU A 247 -18.98 12.24 7.60
C LEU A 247 -19.92 12.85 6.57
N GLY A 248 -20.12 12.20 5.42
CA GLY A 248 -21.00 12.68 4.34
C GLY A 248 -20.45 13.89 3.60
N VAL A 249 -19.13 14.07 3.55
CA VAL A 249 -18.44 15.17 2.86
C VAL A 249 -17.65 14.61 1.68
N PRO A 250 -17.89 15.05 0.45
CA PRO A 250 -17.12 14.59 -0.70
C PRO A 250 -15.63 14.88 -0.54
N VAL A 251 -14.80 13.90 -0.84
CA VAL A 251 -13.34 14.04 -0.96
C VAL A 251 -13.00 13.92 -2.44
N PRO A 252 -12.22 14.83 -3.02
CA PRO A 252 -11.70 14.66 -4.37
C PRO A 252 -10.90 13.33 -4.45
N ASN A 253 -11.16 12.56 -5.49
CA ASN A 253 -10.42 11.32 -5.77
C ASN A 253 -9.03 11.64 -6.30
#